data_9ac123094f202a6a2c66396d73ac417e
#
_entry.id   9ac123094f202a6a2c66396d73ac417e
#
_cell.length_a   1.000
_cell.length_b   1.000
_cell.length_c   1.000
_cell.angle_alpha   90.00
_cell.angle_beta   90.00
_cell.angle_gamma   90.00
#
_symmetry.space_group_name_H-M   'P 1'
#
loop_
_entity.id
_entity.type
_entity.pdbx_description
1 polymer ?
#
loop_
_entity_poly.entity_id
_entity_poly.type
_entity_poly.pdbx_seq_one_letter_code
_entity_poly.pdbx_strand_id
1 'polypeptide(L)'
;SYGYIIASAKDRYNCYGIDYLHEVKLAPEKISLKALAEEYAQEITKNTPFDKSIMLVGWCIGGTICYEIAYILEQNGYKDINIRFFDTQAPGANMEYSYTVSGEIEFIKQYTSDMDTDALSDVENITLLWEKVVEMLERDSELKARVMKSFAEETAGVLMNTENMSVHEAMMINNFFRSLVDAAEKVSISGKLYYADAVYVHADKQSVTDHPEKWQEHFDRSVKFINVNETHFGILQTKDNKDLKI
;
A
#
# COMPACT_ATOMS: atom_id res chain seq x y z
N SER A 1 -5.91 -6.60 6.26
CA SER A 1 -6.63 -6.16 7.47
C SER A 1 -5.79 -6.36 8.72
N TYR A 2 -5.56 -5.31 9.51
CA TYR A 2 -4.72 -5.32 10.71
C TYR A 2 -5.40 -5.91 11.97
N GLY A 3 -6.54 -6.58 11.83
CA GLY A 3 -7.36 -7.03 12.95
C GLY A 3 -6.64 -7.89 13.98
N TYR A 4 -5.80 -8.83 13.55
CA TYR A 4 -5.01 -9.68 14.47
C TYR A 4 -3.90 -8.89 15.18
N ILE A 5 -3.27 -7.96 14.50
CA ILE A 5 -2.25 -7.07 15.07
C ILE A 5 -2.88 -6.20 16.16
N ILE A 6 -4.00 -5.54 15.87
CA ILE A 6 -4.75 -4.74 16.83
C ILE A 6 -5.19 -5.58 18.03
N ALA A 7 -5.71 -6.79 17.80
CA ALA A 7 -6.14 -7.67 18.87
C ALA A 7 -5.00 -8.08 19.82
N SER A 8 -3.77 -8.21 19.33
CA SER A 8 -2.59 -8.52 20.14
C SER A 8 -1.98 -7.31 20.84
N ALA A 9 -2.23 -6.11 20.34
CA ALA A 9 -1.64 -4.86 20.83
C ALA A 9 -2.52 -4.06 21.77
N LYS A 10 -3.85 -4.18 21.67
CA LYS A 10 -4.85 -3.31 22.32
C LYS A 10 -4.76 -3.21 23.85
N ASP A 11 -4.20 -4.25 24.51
CA ASP A 11 -4.06 -4.26 25.98
C ASP A 11 -2.83 -3.46 26.45
N ARG A 12 -1.93 -3.08 25.53
CA ARG A 12 -0.70 -2.34 25.80
C ARG A 12 -0.63 -0.98 25.12
N TYR A 13 -1.37 -0.80 24.03
CA TYR A 13 -1.34 0.38 23.18
C TYR A 13 -2.74 0.91 22.89
N ASN A 14 -2.86 2.22 22.76
CA ASN A 14 -4.00 2.82 22.10
C ASN A 14 -3.79 2.67 20.59
N CYS A 15 -4.60 1.84 19.95
CA CYS A 15 -4.47 1.52 18.53
C CYS A 15 -5.36 2.43 17.68
N TYR A 16 -4.79 3.02 16.66
CA TYR A 16 -5.47 3.87 15.69
C TYR A 16 -5.23 3.35 14.28
N GLY A 17 -6.26 3.37 13.43
CA GLY A 17 -6.13 3.17 12.01
C GLY A 17 -6.09 4.52 11.30
N ILE A 18 -5.25 4.63 10.29
CA ILE A 18 -5.24 5.80 9.41
C ILE A 18 -5.73 5.32 8.05
N ASP A 19 -6.88 5.84 7.64
CA ASP A 19 -7.43 5.59 6.31
C ASP A 19 -6.93 6.67 5.32
N TYR A 20 -7.01 6.35 4.02
CA TYR A 20 -6.73 7.31 2.97
C TYR A 20 -7.74 8.47 3.02
N LEU A 21 -7.24 9.70 3.20
CA LEU A 21 -8.08 10.87 3.49
C LEU A 21 -8.65 11.56 2.24
N HIS A 22 -8.21 11.15 1.04
CA HIS A 22 -8.61 11.76 -0.21
C HIS A 22 -9.69 10.93 -0.91
N GLU A 23 -10.42 11.58 -1.82
CA GLU A 23 -11.35 10.90 -2.69
C GLU A 23 -10.60 9.97 -3.65
N VAL A 24 -10.96 8.70 -3.64
CA VAL A 24 -10.40 7.72 -4.58
C VAL A 24 -11.08 7.89 -5.94
N LYS A 25 -10.27 8.05 -7.01
CA LYS A 25 -10.76 8.26 -8.37
C LYS A 25 -10.80 6.97 -9.16
N LEU A 26 -11.67 6.95 -10.16
CA LEU A 26 -11.77 5.82 -11.09
C LEU A 26 -10.49 5.64 -11.92
N ALA A 27 -9.93 6.73 -12.43
CA ALA A 27 -8.67 6.71 -13.17
C ALA A 27 -7.47 6.67 -12.22
N PRO A 28 -6.37 5.98 -12.58
CA PRO A 28 -5.14 6.05 -11.80
C PRO A 28 -4.58 7.47 -11.79
N GLU A 29 -3.95 7.85 -10.69
CA GLU A 29 -3.37 9.18 -10.52
C GLU A 29 -1.97 9.13 -9.90
N LYS A 30 -1.18 10.18 -10.12
CA LYS A 30 0.12 10.31 -9.47
C LYS A 30 -0.07 10.64 -7.98
N ILE A 31 0.30 9.69 -7.11
CA ILE A 31 0.24 9.86 -5.66
C ILE A 31 1.63 10.27 -5.15
N SER A 32 1.68 11.27 -4.28
CA SER A 32 2.88 11.62 -3.55
C SER A 32 2.86 10.96 -2.17
N LEU A 33 3.63 9.88 -1.99
CA LEU A 33 3.73 9.23 -0.67
C LEU A 33 4.30 10.16 0.40
N LYS A 34 5.17 11.10 0.02
CA LYS A 34 5.72 12.10 0.96
C LYS A 34 4.64 13.06 1.44
N ALA A 35 3.84 13.60 0.53
CA ALA A 35 2.73 14.47 0.91
C ALA A 35 1.71 13.75 1.80
N LEU A 36 1.40 12.49 1.46
CA LEU A 36 0.52 11.64 2.27
C LEU A 36 1.11 11.40 3.68
N ALA A 37 2.41 11.11 3.76
CA ALA A 37 3.09 10.92 5.04
C ALA A 37 3.12 12.21 5.87
N GLU A 38 3.27 13.38 5.24
CA GLU A 38 3.19 14.69 5.90
C GLU A 38 1.81 14.91 6.54
N GLU A 39 0.74 14.63 5.83
CA GLU A 39 -0.63 14.73 6.35
C GLU A 39 -0.85 13.79 7.53
N TYR A 40 -0.41 12.54 7.42
CA TYR A 40 -0.54 11.56 8.51
C TYR A 40 0.32 11.91 9.72
N ALA A 41 1.55 12.39 9.51
CA ALA A 41 2.40 12.85 10.60
C ALA A 41 1.79 14.07 11.32
N GLN A 42 1.17 15.00 10.59
CA GLN A 42 0.46 16.12 11.19
C GLN A 42 -0.70 15.65 12.07
N GLU A 43 -1.47 14.66 11.62
CA GLU A 43 -2.57 14.11 12.42
C GLU A 43 -2.08 13.38 13.67
N ILE A 44 -0.98 12.64 13.56
CA ILE A 44 -0.34 11.99 14.71
C ILE A 44 0.14 13.03 15.71
N THR A 45 0.83 14.08 15.26
CA THR A 45 1.41 15.10 16.16
C THR A 45 0.37 15.94 16.89
N LYS A 46 -0.81 16.17 16.31
CA LYS A 46 -1.93 16.83 16.99
C LYS A 46 -2.40 16.08 18.22
N ASN A 47 -2.27 14.75 18.21
CA ASN A 47 -2.87 13.88 19.22
C ASN A 47 -1.83 13.18 20.12
N THR A 48 -0.54 13.32 19.83
CA THR A 48 0.52 12.58 20.52
C THR A 48 1.61 13.53 21.02
N PRO A 49 1.77 13.71 22.33
CA PRO A 49 2.87 14.48 22.92
C PRO A 49 4.25 13.88 22.63
N PHE A 50 5.31 14.72 22.59
CA PHE A 50 6.70 14.33 22.28
C PHE A 50 7.30 13.29 23.21
N ASP A 51 6.81 13.16 24.45
CA ASP A 51 7.27 12.22 25.46
C ASP A 51 6.62 10.84 25.36
N LYS A 52 5.75 10.64 24.38
CA LYS A 52 5.08 9.36 24.15
C LYS A 52 5.80 8.52 23.12
N SER A 53 5.84 7.22 23.38
CA SER A 53 6.29 6.23 22.42
C SER A 53 5.25 6.06 21.30
N ILE A 54 5.71 6.05 20.07
CA ILE A 54 4.87 5.85 18.89
C ILE A 54 5.29 4.53 18.23
N MET A 55 4.32 3.65 17.97
CA MET A 55 4.53 2.46 17.16
C MET A 55 3.78 2.62 15.84
N LEU A 56 4.53 2.62 14.75
CA LEU A 56 4.02 2.64 13.39
C LEU A 56 4.03 1.21 12.84
N VAL A 57 2.91 0.77 12.31
CA VAL A 57 2.75 -0.58 11.76
C VAL A 57 2.31 -0.48 10.31
N GLY A 58 3.13 -0.97 9.39
CA GLY A 58 2.87 -0.92 7.97
C GLY A 58 3.11 -2.26 7.27
N TRP A 59 2.16 -2.67 6.45
CA TRP A 59 2.25 -3.81 5.57
C TRP A 59 2.38 -3.35 4.13
N CYS A 60 3.23 -4.03 3.36
CA CYS A 60 3.43 -3.70 1.95
C CYS A 60 3.80 -2.21 1.79
N ILE A 61 3.11 -1.46 0.96
CA ILE A 61 3.25 -0.01 0.75
C ILE A 61 3.11 0.78 2.07
N GLY A 62 2.26 0.29 2.98
CA GLY A 62 2.07 0.90 4.29
C GLY A 62 3.36 1.02 5.10
N GLY A 63 4.31 0.12 4.91
CA GLY A 63 5.62 0.22 5.54
C GLY A 63 6.44 1.40 5.01
N THR A 64 6.45 1.64 3.71
CA THR A 64 7.11 2.81 3.11
C THR A 64 6.50 4.12 3.63
N ILE A 65 5.17 4.17 3.75
CA ILE A 65 4.49 5.33 4.34
C ILE A 65 4.88 5.49 5.83
N CYS A 66 4.93 4.41 6.61
CA CYS A 66 5.39 4.45 8.00
C CYS A 66 6.82 4.98 8.13
N TYR A 67 7.70 4.62 7.19
CA TYR A 67 9.06 5.14 7.17
C TYR A 67 9.09 6.66 6.98
N GLU A 68 8.38 7.18 5.98
CA GLU A 68 8.31 8.62 5.72
C GLU A 68 7.66 9.38 6.90
N ILE A 69 6.61 8.82 7.52
CA ILE A 69 6.03 9.36 8.75
C ILE A 69 7.08 9.43 9.87
N ALA A 70 7.82 8.33 10.10
CA ALA A 70 8.85 8.29 11.14
C ALA A 70 9.93 9.33 10.88
N TYR A 71 10.36 9.51 9.63
CA TYR A 71 11.31 10.55 9.26
C TYR A 71 10.81 11.95 9.63
N ILE A 72 9.56 12.28 9.30
CA ILE A 72 8.95 13.57 9.64
C ILE A 72 8.84 13.74 11.16
N LEU A 73 8.45 12.68 11.88
CA LEU A 73 8.36 12.71 13.33
C LEU A 73 9.72 12.95 13.99
N GLU A 74 10.80 12.31 13.50
CA GLU A 74 12.17 12.58 13.99
C GLU A 74 12.58 14.04 13.74
N GLN A 75 12.29 14.60 12.56
CA GLN A 75 12.56 16.01 12.26
C GLN A 75 11.78 16.96 13.19
N ASN A 76 10.61 16.53 13.67
CA ASN A 76 9.78 17.25 14.63
C ASN A 76 10.20 17.00 16.11
N GLY A 77 11.27 16.25 16.35
CA GLY A 77 11.84 16.04 17.67
C GLY A 77 11.37 14.80 18.43
N TYR A 78 10.54 13.95 17.84
CA TYR A 78 10.19 12.66 18.43
C TYR A 78 11.39 11.72 18.40
N LYS A 79 11.65 10.98 19.51
CA LYS A 79 12.81 10.09 19.63
C LYS A 79 12.45 8.65 19.99
N ASP A 80 11.25 8.41 20.48
CA ASP A 80 10.77 7.08 20.83
C ASP A 80 9.77 6.61 19.76
N ILE A 81 10.33 6.19 18.61
CA ILE A 81 9.59 5.73 17.45
C ILE A 81 9.96 4.27 17.20
N ASN A 82 8.96 3.45 17.06
CA ASN A 82 9.09 2.04 16.74
C ASN A 82 8.37 1.72 15.44
N ILE A 83 9.03 1.08 14.49
CA ILE A 83 8.42 0.70 13.22
C ILE A 83 8.33 -0.81 13.12
N ARG A 84 7.19 -1.31 12.65
CA ARG A 84 6.98 -2.72 12.31
C ARG A 84 6.61 -2.80 10.83
N PHE A 85 7.57 -3.24 10.03
CA PHE A 85 7.37 -3.54 8.63
C PHE A 85 6.87 -4.97 8.48
N PHE A 86 5.80 -5.16 7.73
CA PHE A 86 5.31 -6.46 7.33
C PHE A 86 5.45 -6.59 5.82
N ASP A 87 6.47 -7.33 5.40
CA ASP A 87 6.76 -7.64 4.00
C ASP A 87 6.66 -6.41 3.07
N THR A 88 7.46 -5.40 3.40
CA THR A 88 7.51 -4.10 2.74
C THR A 88 8.69 -4.05 1.79
N GLN A 89 8.44 -3.74 0.51
CA GLN A 89 9.53 -3.55 -0.45
C GLN A 89 10.40 -2.36 -0.04
N ALA A 90 11.72 -2.54 -0.11
CA ALA A 90 12.65 -1.43 0.10
C ALA A 90 12.49 -0.38 -1.01
N PRO A 91 12.56 0.92 -0.69
CA PRO A 91 12.41 1.98 -1.68
C PRO A 91 13.36 1.83 -2.86
N GLY A 92 12.85 2.06 -4.06
CA GLY A 92 13.62 2.04 -5.29
C GLY A 92 14.30 3.37 -5.61
N ALA A 93 14.82 3.49 -6.82
CA ALA A 93 15.32 4.76 -7.33
C ALA A 93 14.16 5.73 -7.58
N ASN A 94 14.43 7.03 -7.41
CA ASN A 94 13.47 8.07 -7.72
C ASN A 94 13.24 8.13 -9.24
N MET A 95 12.12 7.59 -9.70
CA MET A 95 11.72 7.61 -11.11
C MET A 95 10.39 8.33 -11.26
N GLU A 96 10.31 9.22 -12.25
CA GLU A 96 9.02 9.79 -12.62
C GLU A 96 8.16 8.75 -13.35
N TYR A 97 6.89 8.75 -13.06
CA TYR A 97 5.88 7.97 -13.77
C TYR A 97 4.69 8.87 -14.14
N SER A 98 4.04 8.54 -15.23
CA SER A 98 2.82 9.22 -15.65
C SER A 98 1.88 8.23 -16.31
N TYR A 99 0.59 8.44 -16.08
CA TYR A 99 -0.45 7.69 -16.76
C TYR A 99 -0.82 8.43 -18.04
N THR A 100 -0.78 7.72 -19.17
CA THR A 100 -1.16 8.24 -20.49
C THR A 100 -2.26 7.36 -21.08
N VAL A 101 -3.10 7.91 -21.95
CA VAL A 101 -4.17 7.15 -22.61
C VAL A 101 -3.60 5.91 -23.30
N SER A 102 -2.51 6.03 -24.03
CA SER A 102 -1.88 4.89 -24.72
C SER A 102 -1.31 3.84 -23.75
N GLY A 103 -0.68 4.28 -22.66
CA GLY A 103 -0.17 3.38 -21.62
C GLY A 103 -1.29 2.63 -20.90
N GLU A 104 -2.40 3.31 -20.62
CA GLU A 104 -3.57 2.68 -20.02
C GLU A 104 -4.25 1.68 -20.96
N ILE A 105 -4.32 1.97 -22.27
CA ILE A 105 -4.82 1.02 -23.27
C ILE A 105 -3.96 -0.25 -23.28
N GLU A 106 -2.64 -0.13 -23.26
CA GLU A 106 -1.74 -1.29 -23.20
C GLU A 106 -1.90 -2.08 -21.89
N PHE A 107 -2.08 -1.41 -20.76
CA PHE A 107 -2.40 -2.07 -19.50
C PHE A 107 -3.72 -2.83 -19.59
N ILE A 108 -4.78 -2.21 -20.13
CA ILE A 108 -6.10 -2.83 -20.29
C ILE A 108 -6.00 -4.08 -21.19
N LYS A 109 -5.24 -4.05 -22.29
CA LYS A 109 -5.00 -5.22 -23.15
C LYS A 109 -4.37 -6.39 -22.39
N GLN A 110 -3.42 -6.10 -21.50
CA GLN A 110 -2.77 -7.14 -20.69
C GLN A 110 -3.73 -7.72 -19.63
N TYR A 111 -4.54 -6.89 -19.03
CA TYR A 111 -5.47 -7.24 -17.96
C TYR A 111 -6.75 -7.91 -18.46
N THR A 112 -7.23 -7.51 -19.66
CA THR A 112 -8.48 -7.97 -20.27
C THR A 112 -8.27 -8.24 -21.75
N SER A 113 -7.55 -9.33 -22.09
CA SER A 113 -7.15 -9.67 -23.46
C SER A 113 -8.29 -9.73 -24.48
N ASP A 114 -9.52 -9.94 -24.02
CA ASP A 114 -10.71 -10.10 -24.86
C ASP A 114 -11.52 -8.81 -25.03
N MET A 115 -11.10 -7.69 -24.42
CA MET A 115 -11.79 -6.40 -24.59
C MET A 115 -11.41 -5.78 -25.94
N ASP A 116 -12.42 -5.27 -26.66
CA ASP A 116 -12.19 -4.46 -27.85
C ASP A 116 -11.60 -3.10 -27.50
N THR A 117 -10.27 -3.03 -27.49
CA THR A 117 -9.54 -1.82 -27.16
C THR A 117 -9.45 -0.82 -28.29
N ASP A 118 -9.81 -1.20 -29.52
CA ASP A 118 -9.83 -0.27 -30.67
C ASP A 118 -10.89 0.83 -30.43
N ALA A 119 -12.00 0.47 -29.76
CA ALA A 119 -13.01 1.41 -29.33
C ALA A 119 -12.51 2.48 -28.35
N LEU A 120 -11.33 2.28 -27.72
CA LEU A 120 -10.74 3.20 -26.74
C LEU A 120 -9.73 4.19 -27.38
N SER A 121 -9.37 3.99 -28.66
CA SER A 121 -8.30 4.76 -29.33
C SER A 121 -8.55 6.26 -29.44
N ASP A 122 -9.81 6.66 -29.53
CA ASP A 122 -10.22 8.05 -29.75
C ASP A 122 -10.57 8.80 -28.45
N VAL A 123 -10.24 8.21 -27.27
CA VAL A 123 -10.56 8.82 -25.99
C VAL A 123 -9.56 9.91 -25.64
N GLU A 124 -10.05 11.09 -25.23
CA GLU A 124 -9.21 12.28 -25.04
C GLU A 124 -8.34 12.25 -23.78
N ASN A 125 -8.78 11.56 -22.71
CA ASN A 125 -8.07 11.52 -21.42
C ASN A 125 -8.35 10.23 -20.65
N ILE A 126 -7.51 9.96 -19.64
CA ILE A 126 -7.57 8.71 -18.87
C ILE A 126 -8.86 8.55 -18.04
N THR A 127 -9.49 9.63 -17.60
CA THR A 127 -10.76 9.55 -16.85
C THR A 127 -11.87 9.03 -17.75
N LEU A 128 -12.04 9.64 -18.92
CA LEU A 128 -13.02 9.19 -19.92
C LEU A 128 -12.70 7.76 -20.41
N LEU A 129 -11.42 7.40 -20.50
CA LEU A 129 -11.03 6.05 -20.87
C LEU A 129 -11.55 5.03 -19.85
N TRP A 130 -11.33 5.25 -18.56
CA TRP A 130 -11.78 4.32 -17.53
C TRP A 130 -13.31 4.33 -17.34
N GLU A 131 -13.98 5.46 -17.55
CA GLU A 131 -15.45 5.51 -17.62
C GLU A 131 -15.97 4.61 -18.74
N LYS A 132 -15.34 4.68 -19.92
CA LYS A 132 -15.70 3.84 -21.07
C LYS A 132 -15.39 2.36 -20.84
N VAL A 133 -14.29 2.04 -20.18
CA VAL A 133 -13.97 0.66 -19.77
C VAL A 133 -15.04 0.09 -18.86
N VAL A 134 -15.47 0.84 -17.85
CA VAL A 134 -16.57 0.43 -16.96
C VAL A 134 -17.87 0.22 -17.75
N GLU A 135 -18.21 1.13 -18.66
CA GLU A 135 -19.39 0.99 -19.52
C GLU A 135 -19.34 -0.26 -20.40
N MET A 136 -18.17 -0.58 -20.98
CA MET A 136 -17.99 -1.78 -21.79
C MET A 136 -18.13 -3.06 -20.94
N LEU A 137 -17.55 -3.09 -19.74
CA LEU A 137 -17.69 -4.19 -18.80
C LEU A 137 -19.14 -4.39 -18.34
N GLU A 138 -19.89 -3.31 -18.12
CA GLU A 138 -21.31 -3.40 -17.73
C GLU A 138 -22.22 -3.91 -18.87
N ARG A 139 -21.81 -3.74 -20.14
CA ARG A 139 -22.53 -4.25 -21.32
C ARG A 139 -22.26 -5.73 -21.64
N ASP A 140 -21.08 -6.21 -21.27
CA ASP A 140 -20.67 -7.60 -21.52
C ASP A 140 -20.65 -8.39 -20.20
N SER A 141 -21.72 -9.16 -19.96
CA SER A 141 -21.88 -9.92 -18.73
C SER A 141 -20.84 -11.02 -18.51
N GLU A 142 -20.30 -11.60 -19.61
CA GLU A 142 -19.26 -12.65 -19.51
C GLU A 142 -17.91 -12.04 -19.19
N LEU A 143 -17.53 -10.97 -19.87
CA LEU A 143 -16.30 -10.24 -19.61
C LEU A 143 -16.31 -9.65 -18.17
N LYS A 144 -17.43 -9.02 -17.79
CA LYS A 144 -17.66 -8.55 -16.42
C LYS A 144 -17.42 -9.63 -15.38
N ALA A 145 -18.03 -10.81 -15.56
CA ALA A 145 -17.91 -11.90 -14.59
C ALA A 145 -16.45 -12.39 -14.47
N ARG A 146 -15.70 -12.47 -15.56
CA ARG A 146 -14.28 -12.85 -15.54
C ARG A 146 -13.43 -11.81 -14.84
N VAL A 147 -13.59 -10.54 -15.18
CA VAL A 147 -12.83 -9.43 -14.57
C VAL A 147 -13.10 -9.32 -13.08
N MET A 148 -14.37 -9.38 -12.67
CA MET A 148 -14.75 -9.33 -11.25
C MET A 148 -14.24 -10.54 -10.47
N LYS A 149 -14.20 -11.72 -11.08
CA LYS A 149 -13.62 -12.91 -10.47
C LYS A 149 -12.11 -12.77 -10.28
N SER A 150 -11.37 -12.34 -11.31
CA SER A 150 -9.93 -12.08 -11.22
C SER A 150 -9.62 -11.05 -10.13
N PHE A 151 -10.36 -9.95 -10.12
CA PHE A 151 -10.23 -8.92 -9.08
C PHE A 151 -10.44 -9.46 -7.66
N ALA A 152 -11.48 -10.29 -7.48
CA ALA A 152 -11.76 -10.91 -6.18
C ALA A 152 -10.63 -11.87 -5.74
N GLU A 153 -10.07 -12.65 -6.67
CA GLU A 153 -8.95 -13.57 -6.40
C GLU A 153 -7.68 -12.79 -6.04
N GLU A 154 -7.35 -11.74 -6.77
CA GLU A 154 -6.18 -10.90 -6.53
C GLU A 154 -6.27 -10.10 -5.23
N THR A 155 -7.47 -9.66 -4.85
CA THR A 155 -7.69 -8.83 -3.68
C THR A 155 -8.16 -9.60 -2.44
N ALA A 156 -8.34 -10.91 -2.51
CA ALA A 156 -8.87 -11.75 -1.42
C ALA A 156 -8.12 -11.63 -0.08
N GLY A 157 -6.82 -11.27 -0.13
CA GLY A 157 -6.02 -11.01 1.08
C GLY A 157 -6.19 -9.60 1.67
N VAL A 158 -6.71 -8.66 0.91
CA VAL A 158 -6.78 -7.22 1.23
C VAL A 158 -8.21 -6.78 1.52
N LEU A 159 -9.15 -7.15 0.63
CA LEU A 159 -10.55 -6.76 0.71
C LEU A 159 -11.40 -7.86 1.33
N MET A 160 -12.23 -7.49 2.30
CA MET A 160 -13.03 -8.44 3.06
C MET A 160 -14.39 -8.77 2.44
N ASN A 161 -14.85 -8.00 1.45
CA ASN A 161 -16.17 -8.20 0.86
C ASN A 161 -16.24 -7.64 -0.58
N THR A 162 -16.00 -8.50 -1.56
CA THR A 162 -16.07 -8.16 -2.99
C THR A 162 -17.38 -8.59 -3.64
N GLU A 163 -18.23 -9.39 -2.94
CA GLU A 163 -19.41 -10.03 -3.54
C GLU A 163 -20.49 -9.04 -4.01
N ASN A 164 -20.58 -7.88 -3.36
CA ASN A 164 -21.58 -6.85 -3.69
C ASN A 164 -20.97 -5.59 -4.33
N MET A 165 -19.70 -5.66 -4.75
CA MET A 165 -19.00 -4.54 -5.33
C MET A 165 -19.43 -4.32 -6.79
N SER A 166 -19.69 -3.09 -7.18
CA SER A 166 -19.91 -2.73 -8.58
C SER A 166 -18.61 -2.79 -9.37
N VAL A 167 -18.71 -2.90 -10.71
CA VAL A 167 -17.53 -2.81 -11.58
C VAL A 167 -16.80 -1.49 -11.38
N HIS A 168 -17.55 -0.40 -11.25
CA HIS A 168 -16.97 0.93 -11.02
C HIS A 168 -16.13 0.96 -9.75
N GLU A 169 -16.64 0.46 -8.63
CA GLU A 169 -15.90 0.39 -7.36
C GLU A 169 -14.67 -0.51 -7.46
N ALA A 170 -14.80 -1.66 -8.12
CA ALA A 170 -13.69 -2.59 -8.32
C ALA A 170 -12.56 -1.95 -9.14
N MET A 171 -12.88 -1.28 -10.26
CA MET A 171 -11.88 -0.61 -11.09
C MET A 171 -11.26 0.60 -10.38
N MET A 172 -12.06 1.35 -9.64
CA MET A 172 -11.59 2.46 -8.81
C MET A 172 -10.55 1.99 -7.78
N ILE A 173 -10.85 0.92 -7.05
CA ILE A 173 -9.95 0.34 -6.05
C ILE A 173 -8.68 -0.22 -6.71
N ASN A 174 -8.82 -0.95 -7.81
CA ASN A 174 -7.68 -1.50 -8.54
C ASN A 174 -6.71 -0.40 -9.00
N ASN A 175 -7.23 0.65 -9.61
CA ASN A 175 -6.43 1.76 -10.10
C ASN A 175 -5.80 2.57 -8.96
N PHE A 176 -6.48 2.71 -7.84
CA PHE A 176 -5.94 3.32 -6.65
C PHE A 176 -4.76 2.51 -6.06
N PHE A 177 -4.91 1.18 -5.91
CA PHE A 177 -3.80 0.33 -5.47
C PHE A 177 -2.63 0.38 -6.42
N ARG A 178 -2.86 0.34 -7.73
CA ARG A 178 -1.82 0.48 -8.74
C ARG A 178 -1.08 1.82 -8.60
N SER A 179 -1.80 2.91 -8.38
CA SER A 179 -1.22 4.23 -8.13
C SER A 179 -0.35 4.27 -6.87
N LEU A 180 -0.76 3.60 -5.80
CA LEU A 180 0.03 3.48 -4.57
C LEU A 180 1.28 2.62 -4.77
N VAL A 181 1.17 1.48 -5.47
CA VAL A 181 2.31 0.60 -5.78
C VAL A 181 3.35 1.37 -6.60
N ASP A 182 2.92 2.01 -7.68
CA ASP A 182 3.79 2.84 -8.52
C ASP A 182 4.49 3.95 -7.72
N ALA A 183 3.76 4.58 -6.81
CA ALA A 183 4.31 5.61 -5.94
C ALA A 183 5.38 5.04 -4.98
N ALA A 184 5.15 3.84 -4.41
CA ALA A 184 6.07 3.21 -3.48
C ALA A 184 7.34 2.69 -4.17
N GLU A 185 7.22 2.08 -5.34
CA GLU A 185 8.35 1.54 -6.09
C GLU A 185 9.30 2.63 -6.61
N LYS A 186 8.75 3.81 -6.90
CA LYS A 186 9.46 4.91 -7.55
C LYS A 186 9.84 6.04 -6.61
N VAL A 187 9.47 5.96 -5.34
CA VAL A 187 9.82 6.98 -4.36
C VAL A 187 11.28 6.87 -3.91
N SER A 188 11.96 8.00 -3.88
CA SER A 188 13.20 8.17 -3.13
C SER A 188 12.83 8.57 -1.70
N ILE A 189 13.29 7.82 -0.72
CA ILE A 189 13.02 8.16 0.69
C ILE A 189 13.69 9.46 1.11
N SER A 190 13.12 10.10 2.15
CA SER A 190 13.50 11.46 2.54
C SER A 190 14.86 11.56 3.22
N GLY A 191 15.32 10.51 3.89
CA GLY A 191 16.63 10.49 4.54
C GLY A 191 16.77 9.32 5.50
N LYS A 192 17.87 9.30 6.29
CA LYS A 192 18.15 8.24 7.25
C LYS A 192 17.47 8.50 8.59
N LEU A 193 16.94 7.45 9.23
CA LEU A 193 16.39 7.48 10.58
C LEU A 193 17.49 7.22 11.62
N TYR A 194 17.56 8.06 12.65
CA TYR A 194 18.61 8.01 13.67
C TYR A 194 18.10 7.48 15.03
N TYR A 195 16.84 7.67 15.36
CA TYR A 195 16.29 7.34 16.66
C TYR A 195 15.30 6.17 16.61
N ALA A 196 14.68 5.93 15.47
CA ALA A 196 13.68 4.89 15.32
C ALA A 196 14.27 3.48 15.45
N ASP A 197 13.59 2.62 16.19
CA ASP A 197 13.83 1.19 16.22
C ASP A 197 12.91 0.48 15.21
N ALA A 198 13.45 -0.49 14.49
CA ALA A 198 12.68 -1.19 13.46
C ALA A 198 12.74 -2.70 13.59
N VAL A 199 11.61 -3.34 13.34
CA VAL A 199 11.50 -4.78 13.10
C VAL A 199 10.90 -4.99 11.73
N TYR A 200 11.59 -5.78 10.91
CA TYR A 200 11.11 -6.21 9.61
C TYR A 200 10.68 -7.67 9.68
N VAL A 201 9.44 -7.93 9.32
CA VAL A 201 8.85 -9.27 9.25
C VAL A 201 8.73 -9.67 7.79
N HIS A 202 9.51 -10.67 7.39
CA HIS A 202 9.59 -11.17 6.02
C HIS A 202 8.73 -12.42 5.82
N ALA A 203 8.04 -12.50 4.69
CA ALA A 203 7.22 -13.63 4.29
C ALA A 203 8.04 -14.62 3.45
N ASP A 204 8.37 -15.80 4.01
CA ASP A 204 9.27 -16.76 3.34
C ASP A 204 8.67 -17.48 2.12
N LYS A 205 7.34 -17.61 2.05
CA LYS A 205 6.70 -18.38 0.97
C LYS A 205 6.45 -17.57 -0.31
N GLN A 206 6.11 -16.31 -0.13
CA GLN A 206 5.78 -15.41 -1.25
C GLN A 206 5.91 -13.98 -0.75
N SER A 207 7.07 -13.40 -0.93
CA SER A 207 7.36 -12.02 -0.56
C SER A 207 7.26 -11.08 -1.75
N VAL A 208 7.06 -9.80 -1.48
CA VAL A 208 7.17 -8.72 -2.49
C VAL A 208 8.61 -8.25 -2.68
N THR A 209 9.56 -8.75 -1.88
CA THR A 209 10.97 -8.39 -1.98
C THR A 209 11.89 -9.57 -1.70
N ASP A 210 12.94 -9.70 -2.51
CA ASP A 210 14.03 -10.66 -2.30
C ASP A 210 15.16 -10.07 -1.43
N HIS A 211 15.11 -8.76 -1.13
CA HIS A 211 16.18 -8.01 -0.48
C HIS A 211 15.69 -7.15 0.67
N PRO A 212 15.07 -7.74 1.72
CA PRO A 212 14.59 -6.98 2.87
C PRO A 212 15.73 -6.29 3.63
N GLU A 213 16.96 -6.84 3.57
CA GLU A 213 18.16 -6.30 4.24
C GLU A 213 18.54 -4.90 3.77
N LYS A 214 18.11 -4.47 2.59
CA LYS A 214 18.32 -3.10 2.09
C LYS A 214 17.71 -2.03 3.00
N TRP A 215 16.68 -2.37 3.75
CA TRP A 215 16.13 -1.46 4.74
C TRP A 215 17.15 -1.02 5.80
N GLN A 216 18.18 -1.84 6.11
CA GLN A 216 19.23 -1.48 7.07
C GLN A 216 20.00 -0.21 6.66
N GLU A 217 20.15 0.07 5.36
CA GLU A 217 20.87 1.24 4.86
C GLU A 217 20.20 2.57 5.27
N HIS A 218 18.91 2.50 5.54
CA HIS A 218 18.06 3.64 5.88
C HIS A 218 17.92 3.91 7.39
N PHE A 219 18.53 3.07 8.23
CA PHE A 219 18.51 3.20 9.68
C PHE A 219 19.93 3.33 10.25
N ASP A 220 20.10 4.22 11.23
CA ASP A 220 21.34 4.28 12.02
C ASP A 220 21.41 3.13 13.02
N ARG A 221 20.27 2.79 13.62
CA ARG A 221 20.13 1.62 14.49
C ARG A 221 19.94 0.34 13.69
N SER A 222 20.28 -0.79 14.30
CA SER A 222 20.08 -2.09 13.66
C SER A 222 18.61 -2.42 13.47
N VAL A 223 18.22 -2.75 12.25
CA VAL A 223 16.91 -3.31 11.94
C VAL A 223 16.91 -4.79 12.34
N LYS A 224 15.92 -5.22 13.11
CA LYS A 224 15.72 -6.61 13.43
C LYS A 224 14.92 -7.30 12.34
N PHE A 225 15.47 -8.32 11.69
CA PHE A 225 14.78 -9.13 10.68
C PHE A 225 14.23 -10.41 11.31
N ILE A 226 12.97 -10.72 10.98
CA ILE A 226 12.26 -11.92 11.43
C ILE A 226 11.61 -12.56 10.19
N ASN A 227 11.94 -13.81 9.92
CA ASN A 227 11.32 -14.58 8.86
C ASN A 227 10.12 -15.36 9.41
N VAL A 228 9.02 -15.35 8.68
CA VAL A 228 7.82 -16.12 9.00
C VAL A 228 7.43 -16.98 7.82
N ASN A 229 7.04 -18.22 8.09
CA ASN A 229 6.66 -19.20 7.08
C ASN A 229 5.25 -18.93 6.53
N GLU A 230 5.04 -17.72 6.00
CA GLU A 230 3.76 -17.24 5.48
C GLU A 230 3.92 -16.61 4.09
N THR A 231 2.80 -16.33 3.44
CA THR A 231 2.73 -15.53 2.20
C THR A 231 2.62 -14.05 2.53
N HIS A 232 2.84 -13.20 1.54
CA HIS A 232 2.64 -11.76 1.63
C HIS A 232 1.30 -11.35 2.27
N PHE A 233 0.22 -12.01 1.88
CA PHE A 233 -1.13 -11.76 2.43
C PHE A 233 -1.38 -12.48 3.76
N GLY A 234 -0.78 -13.67 3.95
CA GLY A 234 -0.94 -14.48 5.16
C GLY A 234 -0.27 -13.87 6.39
N ILE A 235 0.78 -13.09 6.20
CA ILE A 235 1.59 -12.51 7.27
C ILE A 235 0.79 -11.67 8.29
N LEU A 236 -0.27 -11.02 7.86
CA LEU A 236 -1.16 -10.24 8.73
C LEU A 236 -2.16 -11.10 9.54
N GLN A 237 -2.33 -12.38 9.16
CA GLN A 237 -3.30 -13.29 9.76
C GLN A 237 -2.65 -14.31 10.71
N THR A 238 -1.32 -14.29 10.83
CA THR A 238 -0.56 -15.26 11.62
C THR A 238 -0.89 -15.12 13.10
N LYS A 239 -1.46 -16.17 13.69
CA LYS A 239 -1.83 -16.22 15.12
C LYS A 239 -0.65 -16.32 16.07
N ASP A 240 0.50 -16.77 15.58
CA ASP A 240 1.74 -17.00 16.36
C ASP A 240 2.63 -15.75 16.46
N ASN A 241 2.02 -14.57 16.50
CA ASN A 241 2.72 -13.28 16.63
C ASN A 241 3.42 -13.07 17.99
N LYS A 242 3.58 -14.11 18.81
CA LYS A 242 4.28 -14.01 20.11
C LYS A 242 5.72 -13.53 19.98
N ASP A 243 6.38 -13.85 18.86
CA ASP A 243 7.76 -13.41 18.58
C ASP A 243 7.83 -11.99 18.01
N LEU A 244 6.74 -11.45 17.53
CA LEU A 244 6.71 -10.10 16.93
C LEU A 244 6.78 -8.99 17.99
N LYS A 245 6.59 -9.32 19.28
CA LYS A 245 6.61 -8.36 20.41
C LYS A 245 5.91 -7.04 20.10
N ILE A 246 4.73 -7.14 19.47
CA ILE A 246 3.82 -6.01 19.31
C ILE A 246 3.11 -5.79 20.64
#